data_a9f6dae8098b108391bc4cff6449b95a
#
_entry.id   a9f6dae8098b108391bc4cff6449b95a
#
_cell.length_a   1.000
_cell.length_b   1.000
_cell.length_c   1.000
_cell.angle_alpha   90.00
_cell.angle_beta   90.00
_cell.angle_gamma   90.00
#
_symmetry.space_group_name_H-M   'P 1'
#
loop_
_entity.id
_entity.type
_entity.pdbx_description
1 polymer ?
#
loop_
_entity_poly.entity_id
_entity_poly.type
_entity_poly.pdbx_seq_one_letter_code
_entity_poly.pdbx_strand_id
1 'polypeptide(L)'
;MQTTKLSILLLIFAATASGFHLSALYQNGMVLQAGHATVWGFKDGNQQFVTADIACILKNGDKYEESQIVSLKNDEENEFFFYNFEFEEGTKCDITFMQAGEDYVIPLLDVHFGDVWICSGQSNMEWRIDSIFNADEEVASMADYYNFRMFRLPHITSDKRQDDLLDKTRTWADTSDIDSLKPFSAVCLLTAKYMADVLGKDKVFGLIETTWGGTRIEAWMPPEALGVCGIADNIDENNPQNSNSYLYNAMIHPLVRMDIKGALWYQGEANAGWNRDDYQCTFPSMIESWRSTWAQFSSSSFKFPFGFMQLATTKAADTDTSNPQFPVIRWHQTADFGYVPNDVLQDVFMGVSLDTYDEENGIHPRNKQLPSSRLASAGLHVAYGLEEYPDNGPRPVTVNFNPLEEEIQIELLYDQDFTWNEGETNGFSYCCEADLTECNAKFGTWINVENVSVNGRAISTVIPACSVGFGYLWKTVPVLGTEALPIYAASAFKLPASPWVWDVTL
;
A
#
# COMPACT_ATOMS: atom_id res chain seq x y z
N MET A 1 8.15 -59.69 -37.19
CA MET A 1 7.98 -59.40 -35.78
C MET A 1 7.78 -57.91 -35.63
N GLN A 2 6.52 -57.47 -35.62
CA GLN A 2 6.13 -56.06 -35.39
C GLN A 2 5.89 -55.87 -33.89
N THR A 3 6.67 -55.03 -33.27
CA THR A 3 6.49 -54.63 -31.87
C THR A 3 5.55 -53.41 -31.84
N THR A 4 4.33 -53.62 -31.40
CA THR A 4 3.32 -52.62 -31.13
C THR A 4 3.70 -51.87 -29.88
N LYS A 5 4.05 -50.58 -29.96
CA LYS A 5 4.19 -49.67 -28.82
C LYS A 5 2.81 -49.28 -28.31
N LEU A 6 2.46 -49.72 -27.14
CA LEU A 6 1.27 -49.31 -26.40
C LEU A 6 1.56 -47.94 -25.77
N SER A 7 1.02 -46.87 -26.31
CA SER A 7 1.06 -45.52 -25.69
C SER A 7 -0.02 -45.48 -24.61
N ILE A 8 0.40 -45.50 -23.36
CA ILE A 8 -0.47 -45.21 -22.22
C ILE A 8 -0.67 -43.69 -22.18
N LEU A 9 -1.86 -43.25 -22.59
CA LEU A 9 -2.33 -41.88 -22.42
C LEU A 9 -2.68 -41.72 -20.93
N LEU A 10 -1.80 -41.06 -20.14
CA LEU A 10 -2.12 -40.66 -18.80
C LEU A 10 -3.10 -39.47 -18.92
N LEU A 11 -4.38 -39.73 -18.77
CA LEU A 11 -5.39 -38.72 -18.49
C LEU A 11 -5.15 -38.26 -17.06
N ILE A 12 -4.47 -37.12 -16.94
CA ILE A 12 -4.47 -36.35 -15.68
C ILE A 12 -5.89 -35.77 -15.57
N PHE A 13 -6.75 -36.44 -14.85
CA PHE A 13 -7.95 -35.84 -14.31
C PHE A 13 -7.43 -34.79 -13.30
N ALA A 14 -7.56 -33.51 -13.63
CA ALA A 14 -7.61 -32.48 -12.61
C ALA A 14 -8.83 -32.84 -11.74
N ALA A 15 -8.58 -33.49 -10.61
CA ALA A 15 -9.57 -33.62 -9.57
C ALA A 15 -9.90 -32.19 -9.14
N THR A 16 -11.03 -31.66 -9.57
CA THR A 16 -11.71 -30.58 -8.86
C THR A 16 -11.83 -31.13 -7.44
N ALA A 17 -11.17 -30.49 -6.49
CA ALA A 17 -11.31 -30.82 -5.07
C ALA A 17 -12.75 -30.45 -4.67
N SER A 18 -13.69 -31.33 -4.98
CA SER A 18 -15.03 -31.29 -4.46
C SER A 18 -14.97 -31.93 -3.07
N GLY A 19 -14.91 -31.11 -2.07
CA GLY A 19 -14.85 -31.55 -0.69
C GLY A 19 -14.94 -30.35 0.26
N PHE A 20 -15.38 -30.60 1.47
CA PHE A 20 -15.41 -29.59 2.53
C PHE A 20 -14.00 -29.08 2.85
N HIS A 21 -13.73 -27.77 2.64
CA HIS A 21 -12.44 -27.15 2.91
C HIS A 21 -12.57 -25.62 3.13
N LEU A 22 -11.65 -25.04 3.90
CA LEU A 22 -11.52 -23.59 4.02
C LEU A 22 -10.89 -22.99 2.75
N SER A 23 -11.12 -21.69 2.50
CA SER A 23 -10.28 -20.95 1.55
C SER A 23 -8.81 -21.11 1.93
N ALA A 24 -7.95 -21.19 0.92
CA ALA A 24 -6.51 -21.42 1.11
C ALA A 24 -5.80 -20.31 1.91
N LEU A 25 -6.46 -19.16 2.10
CA LEU A 25 -5.98 -18.06 2.94
C LEU A 25 -5.99 -18.40 4.43
N TYR A 26 -6.96 -19.24 4.87
CA TYR A 26 -7.14 -19.62 6.29
C TYR A 26 -6.29 -20.83 6.64
N GLN A 27 -5.26 -20.59 7.46
CA GLN A 27 -4.28 -21.61 7.81
C GLN A 27 -3.83 -21.43 9.26
N ASN A 28 -3.18 -22.45 9.78
CA ASN A 28 -2.60 -22.42 11.12
C ASN A 28 -1.62 -21.25 11.28
N GLY A 29 -1.59 -20.67 12.47
CA GLY A 29 -0.69 -19.56 12.80
C GLY A 29 -1.07 -18.21 12.19
N MET A 30 -2.25 -18.09 11.58
CA MET A 30 -2.71 -16.85 10.96
C MET A 30 -3.15 -15.78 11.96
N VAL A 31 -3.29 -14.56 11.49
CA VAL A 31 -3.99 -13.49 12.21
C VAL A 31 -5.34 -13.23 11.56
N LEU A 32 -6.39 -13.20 12.38
CA LEU A 32 -7.71 -12.67 12.04
C LEU A 32 -7.85 -11.26 12.61
N GLN A 33 -8.63 -10.41 11.91
CA GLN A 33 -8.87 -9.03 12.35
C GLN A 33 -9.57 -9.02 13.72
N ALA A 34 -8.97 -8.31 14.69
CA ALA A 34 -9.57 -8.14 16.00
C ALA A 34 -10.84 -7.26 15.95
N GLY A 35 -11.77 -7.53 16.84
CA GLY A 35 -13.07 -6.88 16.92
C GLY A 35 -14.09 -7.49 15.98
N HIS A 36 -13.71 -7.88 14.78
CA HIS A 36 -14.60 -8.52 13.81
C HIS A 36 -13.81 -9.35 12.82
N ALA A 37 -14.15 -10.63 12.66
CA ALA A 37 -13.49 -11.50 11.70
C ALA A 37 -14.45 -12.47 11.03
N THR A 38 -14.25 -12.70 9.74
CA THR A 38 -14.99 -13.66 8.92
C THR A 38 -14.04 -14.77 8.47
N VAL A 39 -14.46 -16.02 8.64
CA VAL A 39 -13.81 -17.20 8.03
C VAL A 39 -14.79 -17.83 7.07
N TRP A 40 -14.33 -18.22 5.90
CA TRP A 40 -15.17 -18.83 4.88
C TRP A 40 -14.48 -20.02 4.21
N GLY A 41 -15.28 -20.81 3.52
CA GLY A 41 -14.79 -21.99 2.82
C GLY A 41 -15.87 -22.61 1.95
N PHE A 42 -15.60 -23.84 1.51
CA PHE A 42 -16.44 -24.60 0.62
C PHE A 42 -17.00 -25.83 1.33
N LYS A 43 -18.33 -26.04 1.23
CA LYS A 43 -19.01 -27.23 1.72
C LYS A 43 -19.06 -28.30 0.63
N ASP A 44 -19.20 -29.55 1.02
CA ASP A 44 -19.46 -30.65 0.09
C ASP A 44 -20.96 -30.97 0.02
N GLY A 45 -21.47 -31.05 -1.19
CA GLY A 45 -22.87 -31.47 -1.45
C GLY A 45 -23.94 -30.57 -0.85
N ASN A 46 -25.14 -31.13 -0.62
CA ASN A 46 -26.34 -30.45 -0.14
C ASN A 46 -26.44 -30.45 1.40
N GLN A 47 -25.35 -30.52 2.12
CA GLN A 47 -25.35 -30.50 3.59
C GLN A 47 -25.90 -29.17 4.11
N GLN A 48 -26.68 -29.24 5.19
CA GLN A 48 -27.45 -28.10 5.65
C GLN A 48 -26.69 -27.16 6.60
N PHE A 49 -25.63 -27.63 7.24
CA PHE A 49 -24.86 -26.82 8.19
C PHE A 49 -23.41 -27.29 8.35
N VAL A 50 -22.58 -26.35 8.73
CA VAL A 50 -21.21 -26.53 9.23
C VAL A 50 -21.20 -26.09 10.69
N THR A 51 -20.48 -26.76 11.56
CA THR A 51 -20.23 -26.33 12.94
C THR A 51 -18.79 -25.88 13.10
N ALA A 52 -18.57 -24.95 14.02
CA ALA A 52 -17.25 -24.54 14.46
C ALA A 52 -17.16 -24.73 15.99
N ASP A 53 -16.22 -25.55 16.41
CA ASP A 53 -15.83 -25.67 17.82
C ASP A 53 -14.65 -24.74 18.05
N ILE A 54 -14.80 -23.79 18.98
CA ILE A 54 -13.89 -22.70 19.24
C ILE A 54 -13.34 -22.84 20.65
N ALA A 55 -12.01 -22.90 20.79
CA ALA A 55 -11.33 -22.92 22.07
C ALA A 55 -10.27 -21.81 22.11
N CYS A 56 -10.45 -20.81 22.98
CA CYS A 56 -9.60 -19.63 23.03
C CYS A 56 -8.96 -19.41 24.41
N ILE A 57 -7.81 -18.74 24.38
CA ILE A 57 -7.21 -18.04 25.52
C ILE A 57 -7.39 -16.55 25.23
N LEU A 58 -8.19 -15.88 26.04
CA LEU A 58 -8.44 -14.45 25.95
C LEU A 58 -7.22 -13.64 26.39
N LYS A 59 -7.16 -12.35 26.02
CA LYS A 59 -6.06 -11.45 26.40
C LYS A 59 -5.78 -11.41 27.89
N ASN A 60 -6.80 -11.54 28.75
CA ASN A 60 -6.68 -11.59 30.21
C ASN A 60 -6.25 -12.97 30.77
N GLY A 61 -6.07 -13.96 29.90
CA GLY A 61 -5.69 -15.35 30.25
C GLY A 61 -6.87 -16.28 30.55
N ASP A 62 -8.09 -15.78 30.50
CA ASP A 62 -9.28 -16.62 30.70
C ASP A 62 -9.50 -17.58 29.51
N LYS A 63 -10.08 -18.73 29.78
CA LYS A 63 -10.47 -19.71 28.76
C LYS A 63 -11.88 -19.42 28.27
N TYR A 64 -12.07 -19.52 26.96
CA TYR A 64 -13.35 -19.43 26.29
C TYR A 64 -13.55 -20.66 25.41
N GLU A 65 -14.69 -21.31 25.51
CA GLU A 65 -15.05 -22.48 24.70
C GLU A 65 -16.49 -22.32 24.22
N GLU A 66 -16.72 -22.50 22.91
CA GLU A 66 -18.04 -22.41 22.31
C GLU A 66 -18.14 -23.33 21.09
N SER A 67 -19.34 -23.88 20.87
CA SER A 67 -19.71 -24.56 19.62
C SER A 67 -20.82 -23.80 18.93
N GLN A 68 -20.61 -23.40 17.69
CA GLN A 68 -21.55 -22.62 16.88
C GLN A 68 -21.94 -23.33 15.59
N ILE A 69 -23.21 -23.18 15.19
CA ILE A 69 -23.65 -23.55 13.85
C ILE A 69 -23.36 -22.39 12.90
N VAL A 70 -22.59 -22.68 11.86
CA VAL A 70 -22.21 -21.71 10.83
C VAL A 70 -23.38 -21.50 9.87
N SER A 71 -23.74 -20.24 9.67
CA SER A 71 -24.77 -19.87 8.70
C SER A 71 -24.28 -20.09 7.27
N LEU A 72 -25.08 -20.78 6.47
CA LEU A 72 -24.83 -20.92 5.03
C LEU A 72 -25.45 -19.74 4.28
N LYS A 73 -24.74 -19.12 3.35
CA LYS A 73 -25.35 -18.21 2.38
C LYS A 73 -26.16 -19.04 1.37
N ASN A 74 -27.41 -18.64 1.16
CA ASN A 74 -28.39 -19.44 0.42
C ASN A 74 -28.21 -19.44 -1.10
N ASP A 75 -27.34 -18.64 -1.69
CA ASP A 75 -27.39 -18.31 -3.11
C ASP A 75 -26.20 -18.79 -3.96
N GLU A 76 -25.16 -19.34 -3.33
CA GLU A 76 -24.00 -19.86 -4.07
C GLU A 76 -23.76 -21.33 -3.74
N GLU A 77 -23.78 -22.15 -4.77
CA GLU A 77 -23.53 -23.59 -4.62
C GLU A 77 -22.17 -23.83 -3.97
N ASN A 78 -22.20 -24.44 -2.78
CA ASN A 78 -21.04 -24.94 -2.06
C ASN A 78 -20.22 -23.96 -1.22
N GLU A 79 -20.64 -22.73 -0.98
CA GLU A 79 -19.94 -21.83 -0.04
C GLU A 79 -20.54 -21.83 1.36
N PHE A 80 -19.72 -21.61 2.39
CA PHE A 80 -20.13 -21.32 3.74
C PHE A 80 -19.37 -20.14 4.32
N PHE A 81 -19.97 -19.42 5.23
CA PHE A 81 -19.37 -18.29 5.93
C PHE A 81 -19.54 -18.42 7.43
N PHE A 82 -18.54 -18.02 8.14
CA PHE A 82 -18.58 -17.90 9.58
C PHE A 82 -18.44 -16.42 9.96
N TYR A 83 -19.47 -15.88 10.60
CA TYR A 83 -19.52 -14.50 11.05
C TYR A 83 -19.30 -14.39 12.55
N ASN A 84 -18.80 -13.21 12.98
CA ASN A 84 -18.85 -12.73 14.35
C ASN A 84 -17.89 -13.41 15.31
N PHE A 85 -16.63 -13.57 14.88
CA PHE A 85 -15.58 -13.59 15.88
C PHE A 85 -15.40 -12.16 16.40
N GLU A 86 -15.97 -11.84 17.53
CA GLU A 86 -15.79 -10.55 18.22
C GLU A 86 -14.73 -10.69 19.32
N PHE A 87 -13.53 -11.10 18.95
CA PHE A 87 -12.44 -11.24 19.91
C PHE A 87 -11.54 -10.00 19.90
N GLU A 88 -11.13 -9.60 21.10
CA GLU A 88 -10.17 -8.53 21.29
C GLU A 88 -8.78 -8.96 20.83
N GLU A 89 -7.98 -7.97 20.45
CA GLU A 89 -6.57 -8.15 20.14
C GLU A 89 -5.81 -8.87 21.27
N GLY A 90 -4.95 -9.81 20.88
CA GLY A 90 -4.17 -10.64 21.82
C GLY A 90 -4.88 -11.94 22.23
N THR A 91 -6.13 -12.17 21.81
CA THR A 91 -6.79 -13.48 21.94
C THR A 91 -6.16 -14.49 20.98
N LYS A 92 -6.04 -15.75 21.45
CA LYS A 92 -5.52 -16.87 20.64
C LYS A 92 -6.52 -18.02 20.68
N CYS A 93 -6.82 -18.60 19.52
CA CYS A 93 -7.83 -19.65 19.39
C CYS A 93 -7.34 -20.84 18.57
N ASP A 94 -7.83 -22.02 18.95
CA ASP A 94 -7.91 -23.21 18.10
C ASP A 94 -9.38 -23.35 17.66
N ILE A 95 -9.62 -23.44 16.37
CA ILE A 95 -10.96 -23.53 15.79
C ILE A 95 -11.03 -24.82 14.97
N THR A 96 -12.09 -25.61 15.18
CA THR A 96 -12.28 -26.85 14.43
C THR A 96 -13.60 -26.78 13.67
N PHE A 97 -13.53 -26.86 12.36
CA PHE A 97 -14.72 -26.87 11.51
C PHE A 97 -15.11 -28.31 11.16
N MET A 98 -16.42 -28.56 11.17
CA MET A 98 -17.00 -29.87 10.88
C MET A 98 -18.27 -29.70 10.05
N GLN A 99 -18.37 -30.43 8.94
CA GLN A 99 -19.59 -30.47 8.12
C GLN A 99 -20.48 -31.63 8.57
N ALA A 100 -21.78 -31.39 8.65
CA ALA A 100 -22.73 -32.43 9.05
C ALA A 100 -22.68 -33.63 8.07
N GLY A 101 -22.48 -34.83 8.63
CA GLY A 101 -22.42 -36.06 7.86
C GLY A 101 -21.04 -36.45 7.34
N GLU A 102 -20.00 -35.63 7.62
CA GLU A 102 -18.62 -35.94 7.33
C GLU A 102 -17.90 -36.50 8.58
N ASP A 103 -16.98 -37.45 8.35
CA ASP A 103 -16.17 -38.06 9.42
C ASP A 103 -14.86 -37.30 9.68
N TYR A 104 -14.50 -36.31 8.87
CA TYR A 104 -13.28 -35.52 9.06
C TYR A 104 -13.58 -34.10 9.51
N VAL A 105 -12.60 -33.50 10.16
CA VAL A 105 -12.64 -32.13 10.67
C VAL A 105 -11.51 -31.30 10.05
N ILE A 106 -11.71 -30.00 9.96
CA ILE A 106 -10.69 -29.06 9.49
C ILE A 106 -10.23 -28.23 10.68
N PRO A 107 -9.03 -28.49 11.22
CA PRO A 107 -8.47 -27.67 12.28
C PRO A 107 -7.87 -26.39 11.69
N LEU A 108 -8.08 -25.28 12.38
CA LEU A 108 -7.41 -24.01 12.19
C LEU A 108 -6.79 -23.63 13.53
N LEU A 109 -5.51 -23.94 13.69
CA LEU A 109 -4.81 -23.91 14.99
C LEU A 109 -3.92 -22.67 15.12
N ASP A 110 -3.66 -22.24 16.36
CA ASP A 110 -2.82 -21.09 16.69
C ASP A 110 -3.25 -19.82 15.94
N VAL A 111 -4.57 -19.57 15.91
CA VAL A 111 -5.15 -18.37 15.33
C VAL A 111 -5.02 -17.21 16.31
N HIS A 112 -4.43 -16.12 15.86
CA HIS A 112 -4.27 -14.91 16.66
C HIS A 112 -5.28 -13.86 16.22
N PHE A 113 -5.77 -13.03 17.14
CA PHE A 113 -6.59 -11.86 16.82
C PHE A 113 -5.75 -10.59 16.98
N GLY A 114 -5.72 -9.78 15.90
CA GLY A 114 -4.90 -8.56 15.82
C GLY A 114 -5.28 -7.71 14.63
N ASP A 115 -4.41 -6.80 14.23
CA ASP A 115 -4.64 -5.95 13.06
C ASP A 115 -4.07 -6.59 11.79
N VAL A 116 -4.93 -6.80 10.79
CA VAL A 116 -4.54 -7.37 9.49
C VAL A 116 -4.33 -6.24 8.49
N TRP A 117 -3.14 -6.18 7.91
CA TRP A 117 -2.78 -5.19 6.89
C TRP A 117 -2.41 -5.85 5.57
N ILE A 118 -2.95 -5.33 4.47
CA ILE A 118 -2.54 -5.68 3.11
C ILE A 118 -1.39 -4.76 2.71
N CYS A 119 -0.26 -5.33 2.29
CA CYS A 119 0.89 -4.59 1.76
C CYS A 119 1.03 -4.88 0.27
N SER A 120 0.69 -3.92 -0.58
CA SER A 120 0.58 -4.09 -2.02
C SER A 120 1.34 -3.03 -2.81
N GLY A 121 1.58 -3.29 -4.07
CA GLY A 121 2.28 -2.39 -4.98
C GLY A 121 3.31 -3.08 -5.87
N GLN A 122 4.34 -2.31 -6.26
CA GLN A 122 5.39 -2.82 -7.13
C GLN A 122 6.74 -3.00 -6.41
N SER A 123 7.83 -3.01 -7.14
CA SER A 123 9.16 -3.37 -6.67
C SER A 123 9.63 -2.67 -5.38
N ASN A 124 9.28 -1.42 -5.15
CA ASN A 124 9.63 -0.73 -3.92
C ASN A 124 8.85 -1.22 -2.69
N MET A 125 7.63 -1.71 -2.86
CA MET A 125 6.92 -2.46 -1.80
C MET A 125 7.46 -3.89 -1.67
N GLU A 126 7.78 -4.54 -2.78
CA GLU A 126 8.34 -5.89 -2.81
C GLU A 126 9.78 -5.97 -2.26
N TRP A 127 10.46 -4.83 -2.08
CA TRP A 127 11.85 -4.78 -1.66
C TRP A 127 12.06 -5.43 -0.31
N ARG A 128 12.94 -6.46 -0.30
CA ARG A 128 13.13 -7.40 0.80
C ARG A 128 13.83 -6.75 1.99
N ILE A 129 13.51 -7.19 3.21
CA ILE A 129 14.15 -6.66 4.42
C ILE A 129 15.65 -7.02 4.50
N ASP A 130 16.08 -8.12 3.89
CA ASP A 130 17.50 -8.51 3.84
C ASP A 130 18.33 -7.73 2.81
N SER A 131 17.72 -6.78 2.09
CA SER A 131 18.34 -6.01 1.00
C SER A 131 18.34 -4.49 1.24
N ILE A 132 18.04 -4.05 2.45
CA ILE A 132 18.05 -2.65 2.86
C ILE A 132 19.34 -2.27 3.59
N PHE A 133 19.53 -0.99 3.90
CA PHE A 133 20.61 -0.59 4.82
C PHE A 133 20.38 -1.19 6.21
N ASN A 134 21.45 -1.62 6.88
CA ASN A 134 21.41 -2.25 8.20
C ASN A 134 20.48 -3.49 8.27
N ALA A 135 20.43 -4.27 7.18
CA ALA A 135 19.54 -5.42 7.03
C ALA A 135 19.69 -6.45 8.17
N ASP A 136 20.93 -6.78 8.55
CA ASP A 136 21.18 -7.78 9.60
C ASP A 136 20.63 -7.33 10.96
N GLU A 137 20.78 -6.06 11.31
CA GLU A 137 20.26 -5.47 12.54
C GLU A 137 18.72 -5.43 12.51
N GLU A 138 18.14 -5.06 11.37
CA GLU A 138 16.67 -5.02 11.22
C GLU A 138 16.07 -6.43 11.31
N VAL A 139 16.63 -7.40 10.61
CA VAL A 139 16.20 -8.80 10.69
C VAL A 139 16.33 -9.33 12.13
N ALA A 140 17.45 -9.07 12.80
CA ALA A 140 17.66 -9.50 14.19
C ALA A 140 16.64 -8.85 15.15
N SER A 141 16.31 -7.57 14.93
CA SER A 141 15.35 -6.84 15.77
C SER A 141 13.93 -7.39 15.70
N MET A 142 13.57 -8.11 14.63
CA MET A 142 12.23 -8.69 14.47
C MET A 142 11.90 -9.76 15.51
N ALA A 143 12.90 -10.31 16.19
CA ALA A 143 12.69 -11.22 17.32
C ALA A 143 11.91 -10.58 18.49
N ASP A 144 11.94 -9.25 18.64
CA ASP A 144 11.18 -8.52 19.64
C ASP A 144 9.66 -8.42 19.30
N TYR A 145 9.29 -8.71 18.05
CA TYR A 145 7.91 -8.60 17.52
C TYR A 145 7.33 -9.97 17.22
N TYR A 146 7.41 -10.88 18.18
CA TYR A 146 7.06 -12.31 18.07
C TYR A 146 5.57 -12.59 17.76
N ASN A 147 4.70 -11.58 17.89
CA ASN A 147 3.28 -11.67 17.54
C ASN A 147 2.99 -11.25 16.09
N PHE A 148 4.01 -10.88 15.31
CA PHE A 148 3.80 -10.64 13.87
C PHE A 148 3.68 -11.97 13.14
N ARG A 149 2.73 -12.01 12.20
CA ARG A 149 2.55 -13.12 11.27
C ARG A 149 2.56 -12.57 9.85
N MET A 150 3.23 -13.28 8.98
CA MET A 150 3.50 -12.88 7.59
C MET A 150 2.89 -13.89 6.64
N PHE A 151 2.23 -13.40 5.59
CA PHE A 151 1.74 -14.22 4.49
C PHE A 151 2.10 -13.56 3.18
N ARG A 152 2.90 -14.22 2.34
CA ARG A 152 3.35 -13.67 1.06
C ARG A 152 2.70 -14.41 -0.10
N LEU A 153 1.92 -13.69 -0.93
CA LEU A 153 1.35 -14.25 -2.14
C LEU A 153 2.43 -14.47 -3.21
N PRO A 154 2.33 -15.53 -4.00
CA PRO A 154 3.18 -15.71 -5.18
C PRO A 154 2.76 -14.76 -6.30
N HIS A 155 3.66 -14.53 -7.25
CA HIS A 155 3.35 -13.84 -8.50
C HIS A 155 2.44 -14.69 -9.37
N ILE A 156 1.20 -14.29 -9.51
CA ILE A 156 0.19 -15.02 -10.28
C ILE A 156 -0.78 -14.04 -10.93
N THR A 157 -1.24 -14.38 -12.13
CA THR A 157 -2.19 -13.56 -12.90
C THR A 157 -3.44 -14.35 -13.23
N SER A 158 -4.56 -13.65 -13.42
CA SER A 158 -5.80 -14.24 -13.91
C SER A 158 -6.59 -13.25 -14.76
N ASP A 159 -7.13 -13.71 -15.87
CA ASP A 159 -8.07 -12.96 -16.71
C ASP A 159 -9.47 -12.84 -16.08
N LYS A 160 -9.72 -13.57 -14.99
CA LYS A 160 -10.99 -13.60 -14.26
C LYS A 160 -10.77 -13.46 -12.77
N ARG A 161 -11.72 -12.82 -12.07
CA ARG A 161 -11.77 -12.79 -10.62
C ARG A 161 -11.71 -14.19 -10.03
N GLN A 162 -10.83 -14.38 -9.09
CA GLN A 162 -10.70 -15.61 -8.33
C GLN A 162 -11.31 -15.41 -6.95
N ASP A 163 -12.15 -16.34 -6.51
CA ASP A 163 -12.74 -16.30 -5.16
C ASP A 163 -11.78 -16.87 -4.10
N ASP A 164 -10.87 -17.75 -4.50
CA ASP A 164 -9.85 -18.34 -3.62
C ASP A 164 -8.45 -18.19 -4.24
N LEU A 165 -7.42 -18.38 -3.42
CA LEU A 165 -6.03 -18.35 -3.88
C LEU A 165 -5.76 -19.47 -4.90
N LEU A 166 -5.16 -19.11 -6.02
CA LEU A 166 -4.77 -20.07 -7.06
C LEU A 166 -3.57 -20.93 -6.62
N ASP A 167 -2.65 -20.39 -5.84
CA ASP A 167 -1.56 -21.14 -5.22
C ASP A 167 -1.90 -21.43 -3.75
N LYS A 168 -2.08 -22.70 -3.43
CA LYS A 168 -2.42 -23.18 -2.08
C LYS A 168 -1.21 -23.67 -1.28
N THR A 169 0.01 -23.40 -1.77
CA THR A 169 1.26 -23.86 -1.14
C THR A 169 1.86 -22.87 -0.13
N ARG A 170 1.38 -21.62 -0.12
CA ARG A 170 1.86 -20.59 0.79
C ARG A 170 1.28 -20.76 2.19
N THR A 171 2.07 -20.45 3.18
CA THR A 171 1.71 -20.59 4.60
C THR A 171 2.01 -19.31 5.36
N TRP A 172 1.26 -19.08 6.43
CA TRP A 172 1.59 -18.07 7.43
C TRP A 172 2.88 -18.46 8.15
N ALA A 173 3.71 -17.47 8.43
CA ALA A 173 4.97 -17.61 9.15
C ALA A 173 5.09 -16.52 10.22
N ASP A 174 5.78 -16.82 11.31
CA ASP A 174 6.15 -15.82 12.31
C ASP A 174 7.57 -15.26 12.06
N THR A 175 7.97 -14.28 12.86
CA THR A 175 9.27 -13.61 12.72
C THR A 175 10.48 -14.50 13.09
N SER A 176 10.27 -15.67 13.66
CA SER A 176 11.34 -16.65 13.95
C SER A 176 11.69 -17.51 12.72
N ASP A 177 10.79 -17.59 11.75
CA ASP A 177 11.07 -18.24 10.45
C ASP A 177 11.88 -17.29 9.55
N ILE A 178 13.18 -17.38 9.67
CA ILE A 178 14.13 -16.53 8.95
C ILE A 178 14.02 -16.69 7.42
N ASP A 179 13.66 -17.87 6.93
CA ASP A 179 13.53 -18.13 5.48
C ASP A 179 12.29 -17.42 4.90
N SER A 180 11.24 -17.24 5.69
CA SER A 180 10.07 -16.45 5.33
C SER A 180 10.26 -14.95 5.62
N LEU A 181 10.96 -14.58 6.71
CA LEU A 181 11.20 -13.20 7.11
C LEU A 181 12.09 -12.45 6.12
N LYS A 182 13.25 -13.00 5.76
CA LYS A 182 14.24 -12.32 4.89
C LYS A 182 13.71 -11.86 3.54
N PRO A 183 12.92 -12.66 2.80
CA PRO A 183 12.37 -12.23 1.52
C PRO A 183 11.12 -11.34 1.65
N PHE A 184 10.61 -11.08 2.84
CA PHE A 184 9.39 -10.30 3.03
C PHE A 184 9.63 -8.80 2.85
N SER A 185 8.56 -8.05 2.51
CA SER A 185 8.57 -6.60 2.27
C SER A 185 9.16 -5.81 3.45
N ALA A 186 10.24 -5.09 3.19
CA ALA A 186 10.85 -4.20 4.18
C ALA A 186 9.91 -3.08 4.62
N VAL A 187 9.21 -2.44 3.68
CA VAL A 187 8.29 -1.33 3.98
C VAL A 187 7.12 -1.82 4.84
N CYS A 188 6.55 -2.97 4.52
CA CYS A 188 5.48 -3.59 5.29
C CYS A 188 5.91 -3.86 6.74
N LEU A 189 7.02 -4.60 6.90
CA LEU A 189 7.56 -4.96 8.23
C LEU A 189 7.96 -3.74 9.05
N LEU A 190 8.72 -2.82 8.47
CA LEU A 190 9.21 -1.65 9.19
C LEU A 190 8.08 -0.70 9.58
N THR A 191 7.07 -0.52 8.73
CA THR A 191 5.90 0.30 9.08
C THR A 191 5.16 -0.31 10.28
N ALA A 192 4.88 -1.61 10.24
CA ALA A 192 4.25 -2.32 11.36
C ALA A 192 5.12 -2.29 12.64
N LYS A 193 6.44 -2.45 12.50
CA LYS A 193 7.42 -2.35 13.60
C LYS A 193 7.36 -0.98 14.29
N TYR A 194 7.45 0.11 13.52
CA TYR A 194 7.42 1.46 14.09
C TYR A 194 6.05 1.79 14.69
N MET A 195 4.95 1.27 14.16
CA MET A 195 3.64 1.36 14.81
C MET A 195 3.63 0.59 16.14
N ALA A 196 4.17 -0.64 16.18
CA ALA A 196 4.25 -1.46 17.38
C ALA A 196 5.17 -0.86 18.47
N ASP A 197 6.22 -0.14 18.08
CA ASP A 197 7.07 0.58 19.06
C ASP A 197 6.28 1.59 19.89
N VAL A 198 5.17 2.11 19.36
CA VAL A 198 4.27 3.06 20.02
C VAL A 198 3.09 2.36 20.67
N LEU A 199 2.44 1.44 19.94
CA LEU A 199 1.21 0.75 20.38
C LEU A 199 1.49 -0.34 21.41
N GLY A 200 2.75 -0.81 21.50
CA GLY A 200 3.21 -1.91 22.33
C GLY A 200 3.86 -3.01 21.48
N LYS A 201 5.02 -3.51 21.90
CA LYS A 201 5.75 -4.57 21.17
C LYS A 201 5.02 -5.93 21.16
N ASP A 202 4.04 -6.10 22.03
CA ASP A 202 3.13 -7.25 22.08
C ASP A 202 1.96 -7.14 21.11
N LYS A 203 1.86 -6.04 20.36
CA LYS A 203 0.88 -5.83 19.29
C LYS A 203 0.87 -7.03 18.32
N VAL A 204 -0.32 -7.49 17.97
CA VAL A 204 -0.51 -8.58 17.01
C VAL A 204 -0.76 -7.98 15.63
N PHE A 205 0.15 -8.27 14.68
CA PHE A 205 -0.01 -7.87 13.29
C PHE A 205 -0.05 -9.08 12.36
N GLY A 206 -1.07 -9.14 11.50
CA GLY A 206 -1.13 -10.00 10.33
C GLY A 206 -0.77 -9.19 9.07
N LEU A 207 0.36 -9.52 8.46
CA LEU A 207 0.89 -8.80 7.31
C LEU A 207 0.76 -9.66 6.05
N ILE A 208 -0.05 -9.22 5.10
CA ILE A 208 -0.26 -9.95 3.84
C ILE A 208 0.42 -9.17 2.72
N GLU A 209 1.51 -9.72 2.17
CA GLU A 209 2.22 -9.14 1.05
C GLU A 209 1.65 -9.64 -0.27
N THR A 210 1.15 -8.69 -1.09
CA THR A 210 0.66 -8.92 -2.45
C THR A 210 1.30 -7.89 -3.38
N THR A 211 2.50 -8.22 -3.89
CA THR A 211 3.36 -7.30 -4.63
C THR A 211 3.84 -7.91 -5.94
N TRP A 212 4.16 -7.05 -6.93
CA TRP A 212 4.88 -7.48 -8.14
C TRP A 212 5.63 -6.30 -8.78
N GLY A 213 6.95 -6.41 -8.89
CA GLY A 213 7.81 -5.37 -9.44
C GLY A 213 7.51 -5.01 -10.89
N GLY A 214 7.62 -3.71 -11.24
CA GLY A 214 7.42 -3.19 -12.59
C GLY A 214 5.96 -3.15 -13.06
N THR A 215 4.99 -3.28 -12.17
CA THR A 215 3.58 -3.31 -12.52
C THR A 215 2.91 -1.95 -12.48
N ARG A 216 1.95 -1.75 -13.38
CA ARG A 216 1.13 -0.55 -13.50
C ARG A 216 -0.10 -0.65 -12.61
N ILE A 217 -0.63 0.50 -12.17
CA ILE A 217 -1.81 0.55 -11.29
C ILE A 217 -3.03 -0.13 -11.91
N GLU A 218 -3.19 -0.06 -13.23
CA GLU A 218 -4.32 -0.63 -13.97
C GLU A 218 -4.46 -2.15 -13.78
N ALA A 219 -3.34 -2.85 -13.56
CA ALA A 219 -3.35 -4.28 -13.28
C ALA A 219 -3.97 -4.64 -11.92
N TRP A 220 -3.94 -3.70 -10.97
CA TRP A 220 -4.43 -3.83 -9.58
C TRP A 220 -5.84 -3.29 -9.37
N MET A 221 -6.48 -2.81 -10.43
CA MET A 221 -7.82 -2.23 -10.42
C MET A 221 -8.86 -3.20 -10.99
N PRO A 222 -10.08 -3.25 -10.45
CA PRO A 222 -11.16 -3.99 -11.10
C PRO A 222 -11.61 -3.27 -12.39
N PRO A 223 -12.19 -4.01 -13.37
CA PRO A 223 -12.60 -3.44 -14.66
C PRO A 223 -13.56 -2.24 -14.54
N GLU A 224 -14.47 -2.25 -13.59
CA GLU A 224 -15.41 -1.16 -13.35
C GLU A 224 -14.72 0.14 -12.93
N ALA A 225 -13.66 0.07 -12.13
CA ALA A 225 -12.88 1.25 -11.72
C ALA A 225 -12.05 1.82 -12.88
N LEU A 226 -11.51 0.96 -13.74
CA LEU A 226 -10.86 1.38 -14.99
C LEU A 226 -11.83 2.10 -15.92
N GLY A 227 -13.08 1.58 -16.02
CA GLY A 227 -14.13 2.21 -16.80
C GLY A 227 -14.51 3.60 -16.31
N VAL A 228 -14.51 3.86 -15.00
CA VAL A 228 -14.74 5.21 -14.41
C VAL A 228 -13.70 6.21 -14.91
N CYS A 229 -12.43 5.80 -15.04
CA CYS A 229 -11.35 6.66 -15.53
C CYS A 229 -11.19 6.65 -17.06
N GLY A 230 -12.06 5.96 -17.79
CA GLY A 230 -11.99 5.90 -19.24
C GLY A 230 -10.76 5.16 -19.79
N ILE A 231 -10.14 4.33 -18.97
CA ILE A 231 -8.96 3.55 -19.36
C ILE A 231 -9.38 2.48 -20.36
N ALA A 232 -8.75 2.50 -21.53
CA ALA A 232 -8.99 1.50 -22.56
C ALA A 232 -8.50 0.10 -22.14
N ASP A 233 -9.21 -0.94 -22.58
CA ASP A 233 -8.78 -2.32 -22.35
C ASP A 233 -7.37 -2.54 -22.89
N ASN A 234 -6.54 -3.15 -22.05
CA ASN A 234 -5.17 -3.51 -22.42
C ASN A 234 -4.83 -4.91 -21.92
N ILE A 235 -4.42 -5.78 -22.86
CA ILE A 235 -3.85 -7.08 -22.56
C ILE A 235 -2.40 -7.07 -23.07
N ASP A 236 -1.46 -7.18 -22.17
CA ASP A 236 -0.03 -7.28 -22.49
C ASP A 236 0.39 -8.75 -22.52
N GLU A 237 0.39 -9.35 -23.72
CA GLU A 237 0.74 -10.77 -23.90
C GLU A 237 2.19 -11.09 -23.50
N ASN A 238 3.10 -10.10 -23.57
CA ASN A 238 4.51 -10.28 -23.21
C ASN A 238 4.76 -10.11 -21.71
N ASN A 239 3.94 -9.30 -21.05
CA ASN A 239 4.01 -9.02 -19.62
C ASN A 239 2.60 -9.11 -19.02
N PRO A 240 2.04 -10.32 -18.86
CA PRO A 240 0.65 -10.50 -18.42
C PRO A 240 0.32 -9.80 -17.11
N GLN A 241 1.32 -9.62 -16.24
CA GLN A 241 1.21 -8.87 -14.98
C GLN A 241 0.91 -7.36 -15.17
N ASN A 242 1.02 -6.85 -16.40
CA ASN A 242 0.64 -5.49 -16.78
C ASN A 242 -0.68 -5.40 -17.56
N SER A 243 -1.36 -6.54 -17.76
CA SER A 243 -2.72 -6.56 -18.29
C SER A 243 -3.70 -6.00 -17.28
N ASN A 244 -4.67 -5.22 -17.77
CA ASN A 244 -5.68 -4.59 -16.93
C ASN A 244 -6.40 -5.63 -16.05
N SER A 245 -6.48 -5.36 -14.74
CA SER A 245 -7.18 -6.17 -13.74
C SER A 245 -6.57 -7.55 -13.43
N TYR A 246 -5.52 -8.01 -14.11
CA TYR A 246 -5.03 -9.39 -13.95
C TYR A 246 -4.46 -9.66 -12.55
N LEU A 247 -3.82 -8.68 -11.92
CA LEU A 247 -3.33 -8.80 -10.55
C LEU A 247 -4.46 -8.59 -9.53
N TYR A 248 -5.38 -7.67 -9.81
CA TYR A 248 -6.60 -7.55 -9.00
C TYR A 248 -7.33 -8.89 -8.93
N ASN A 249 -7.57 -9.52 -10.08
CA ASN A 249 -8.31 -10.77 -10.17
C ASN A 249 -7.65 -11.93 -9.40
N ALA A 250 -6.32 -12.03 -9.43
CA ALA A 250 -5.58 -13.16 -8.87
C ALA A 250 -5.02 -12.93 -7.47
N MET A 251 -4.69 -11.67 -7.11
CA MET A 251 -3.90 -11.36 -5.92
C MET A 251 -4.62 -10.42 -4.93
N ILE A 252 -5.71 -9.75 -5.35
CA ILE A 252 -6.51 -8.87 -4.48
C ILE A 252 -7.89 -9.47 -4.22
N HIS A 253 -8.64 -9.83 -5.27
CA HIS A 253 -9.99 -10.33 -5.13
C HIS A 253 -10.14 -11.56 -4.22
N PRO A 254 -9.20 -12.53 -4.19
CA PRO A 254 -9.27 -13.64 -3.25
C PRO A 254 -9.22 -13.23 -1.76
N LEU A 255 -8.75 -12.02 -1.45
CA LEU A 255 -8.58 -11.53 -0.08
C LEU A 255 -9.81 -10.76 0.44
N VAL A 256 -10.73 -10.31 -0.44
CA VAL A 256 -11.78 -9.35 -0.07
C VAL A 256 -12.82 -9.88 0.93
N ARG A 257 -12.86 -11.19 1.15
CA ARG A 257 -13.73 -11.83 2.14
C ARG A 257 -13.10 -11.92 3.54
N MET A 258 -11.83 -11.56 3.67
CA MET A 258 -11.14 -11.47 4.96
C MET A 258 -11.27 -10.05 5.51
N ASP A 259 -11.62 -9.91 6.78
CA ASP A 259 -11.64 -8.61 7.43
C ASP A 259 -10.21 -8.08 7.62
N ILE A 260 -10.02 -6.78 7.40
CA ILE A 260 -8.72 -6.10 7.49
C ILE A 260 -8.81 -4.80 8.27
N LYS A 261 -7.72 -4.39 8.88
CA LYS A 261 -7.53 -3.05 9.45
C LYS A 261 -7.35 -2.02 8.35
N GLY A 262 -6.52 -2.31 7.35
CA GLY A 262 -6.21 -1.37 6.27
C GLY A 262 -5.25 -1.93 5.24
N ALA A 263 -4.81 -1.04 4.33
CA ALA A 263 -3.85 -1.38 3.30
C ALA A 263 -2.69 -0.38 3.23
N LEU A 264 -1.51 -0.88 2.83
CA LEU A 264 -0.33 -0.09 2.52
C LEU A 264 0.02 -0.27 1.05
N TRP A 265 0.40 0.82 0.37
CA TRP A 265 0.65 0.85 -1.07
C TRP A 265 1.96 1.55 -1.41
N TYR A 266 2.80 0.94 -2.27
CA TYR A 266 3.96 1.60 -2.83
C TYR A 266 4.12 1.25 -4.30
N GLN A 267 3.67 2.16 -5.17
CA GLN A 267 3.65 2.01 -6.62
C GLN A 267 3.52 3.40 -7.27
N GLY A 268 3.78 3.50 -8.54
CA GLY A 268 3.64 4.71 -9.38
C GLY A 268 4.77 4.84 -10.38
N GLU A 269 5.93 4.22 -10.13
CA GLU A 269 7.10 4.30 -10.99
C GLU A 269 6.81 3.78 -12.39
N ALA A 270 6.07 2.68 -12.52
CA ALA A 270 5.68 2.12 -13.81
C ALA A 270 4.71 3.04 -14.57
N ASN A 271 3.87 3.79 -13.86
CA ASN A 271 2.95 4.75 -14.46
C ASN A 271 3.60 6.08 -14.83
N ALA A 272 4.79 6.41 -14.32
CA ALA A 272 5.50 7.62 -14.73
C ALA A 272 5.76 7.69 -16.25
N GLY A 273 5.88 6.54 -16.91
CA GLY A 273 6.01 6.41 -18.36
C GLY A 273 4.78 5.85 -19.09
N TRP A 274 3.66 5.63 -18.38
CA TRP A 274 2.45 5.02 -18.93
C TRP A 274 1.20 5.55 -18.24
N ASN A 275 0.27 6.13 -19.01
CA ASN A 275 -0.98 6.71 -18.50
C ASN A 275 -0.75 7.62 -17.27
N ARG A 276 0.35 8.37 -17.31
CA ARG A 276 0.82 9.19 -16.18
C ARG A 276 -0.26 10.18 -15.71
N ASP A 277 -0.89 10.86 -16.64
CA ASP A 277 -1.86 11.91 -16.33
C ASP A 277 -3.21 11.30 -15.89
N ASP A 278 -3.48 10.04 -16.26
CA ASP A 278 -4.65 9.30 -15.78
C ASP A 278 -4.51 8.84 -14.31
N TYR A 279 -3.29 8.89 -13.75
CA TYR A 279 -3.03 8.48 -12.36
C TYR A 279 -3.82 9.32 -11.35
N GLN A 280 -4.16 10.57 -11.70
CA GLN A 280 -5.06 11.43 -10.94
C GLN A 280 -6.44 10.79 -10.70
N CYS A 281 -6.95 10.04 -11.69
CA CYS A 281 -8.21 9.32 -11.58
C CYS A 281 -8.02 7.91 -11.06
N THR A 282 -7.03 7.17 -11.59
CA THR A 282 -6.88 5.74 -11.31
C THR A 282 -6.50 5.46 -9.86
N PHE A 283 -5.67 6.28 -9.23
CA PHE A 283 -5.27 6.05 -7.84
C PHE A 283 -6.43 6.23 -6.84
N PRO A 284 -7.18 7.33 -6.82
CA PRO A 284 -8.38 7.44 -5.98
C PRO A 284 -9.43 6.38 -6.29
N SER A 285 -9.66 6.08 -7.59
CA SER A 285 -10.66 5.07 -8.00
C SER A 285 -10.26 3.65 -7.57
N MET A 286 -8.97 3.31 -7.55
CA MET A 286 -8.48 2.06 -7.01
C MET A 286 -8.81 1.93 -5.52
N ILE A 287 -8.49 2.95 -4.72
CA ILE A 287 -8.76 2.96 -3.27
C ILE A 287 -10.26 2.80 -3.00
N GLU A 288 -11.08 3.58 -3.67
CA GLU A 288 -12.56 3.54 -3.56
C GLU A 288 -13.10 2.15 -3.94
N SER A 289 -12.61 1.57 -5.05
CA SER A 289 -13.06 0.27 -5.51
C SER A 289 -12.65 -0.86 -4.57
N TRP A 290 -11.43 -0.82 -4.01
CA TRP A 290 -11.02 -1.78 -3.00
C TRP A 290 -11.91 -1.69 -1.76
N ARG A 291 -12.09 -0.49 -1.22
CA ARG A 291 -12.97 -0.24 -0.07
C ARG A 291 -14.40 -0.73 -0.29
N SER A 292 -14.97 -0.41 -1.45
CA SER A 292 -16.30 -0.87 -1.87
C SER A 292 -16.41 -2.39 -1.91
N THR A 293 -15.41 -3.04 -2.51
CA THR A 293 -15.41 -4.50 -2.64
C THR A 293 -15.26 -5.17 -1.28
N TRP A 294 -14.34 -4.70 -0.44
CA TRP A 294 -14.22 -5.22 0.94
C TRP A 294 -15.51 -5.05 1.74
N ALA A 295 -16.13 -3.88 1.70
CA ALA A 295 -17.40 -3.63 2.39
C ALA A 295 -18.57 -4.48 1.88
N GLN A 296 -18.50 -4.97 0.63
CA GLN A 296 -19.49 -5.88 0.08
C GLN A 296 -19.32 -7.32 0.58
N PHE A 297 -18.07 -7.77 0.76
CA PHE A 297 -17.75 -9.18 1.02
C PHE A 297 -17.26 -9.50 2.43
N SER A 298 -16.89 -8.50 3.21
CA SER A 298 -16.45 -8.63 4.60
C SER A 298 -17.13 -7.60 5.48
N SER A 299 -16.81 -7.59 6.78
CA SER A 299 -17.26 -6.57 7.73
C SER A 299 -16.32 -5.39 7.85
N SER A 300 -15.27 -5.34 7.02
CA SER A 300 -14.31 -4.23 6.99
C SER A 300 -15.02 -2.92 6.67
N SER A 301 -14.53 -1.84 7.30
CA SER A 301 -15.10 -0.51 7.07
C SER A 301 -15.01 -0.13 5.60
N PHE A 302 -16.07 0.47 5.07
CA PHE A 302 -16.03 1.14 3.76
C PHE A 302 -14.96 2.24 3.67
N LYS A 303 -14.45 2.68 4.80
CA LYS A 303 -13.38 3.69 4.92
C LYS A 303 -12.16 3.15 5.67
N PHE A 304 -11.78 1.88 5.45
CA PHE A 304 -10.58 1.39 6.10
C PHE A 304 -9.36 2.28 5.75
N PRO A 305 -8.44 2.52 6.71
CA PRO A 305 -7.25 3.34 6.47
C PRO A 305 -6.40 2.82 5.31
N PHE A 306 -5.97 3.74 4.44
CA PHE A 306 -5.13 3.41 3.29
C PHE A 306 -3.85 4.25 3.34
N GLY A 307 -2.71 3.60 3.62
CA GLY A 307 -1.40 4.24 3.63
C GLY A 307 -0.70 4.10 2.28
N PHE A 308 -0.01 5.14 1.82
CA PHE A 308 0.84 4.98 0.65
C PHE A 308 2.19 5.67 0.81
N MET A 309 3.17 5.19 0.04
CA MET A 309 4.47 5.82 -0.05
C MET A 309 4.50 6.75 -1.26
N GLN A 310 4.72 8.05 -1.04
CA GLN A 310 4.98 8.97 -2.13
C GLN A 310 6.32 8.62 -2.77
N LEU A 311 6.36 8.60 -4.12
CA LEU A 311 7.50 8.08 -4.88
C LEU A 311 8.84 8.67 -4.45
N ALA A 312 9.81 7.79 -4.28
CA ALA A 312 11.21 8.13 -4.08
C ALA A 312 11.83 8.76 -5.35
N THR A 313 13.12 9.03 -5.27
CA THR A 313 13.96 9.48 -6.39
C THR A 313 14.43 8.29 -7.24
N THR A 314 15.12 8.56 -8.32
CA THR A 314 15.79 7.56 -9.17
C THR A 314 17.29 7.84 -9.28
N LYS A 315 17.94 7.64 -10.42
CA LYS A 315 19.40 7.81 -10.56
C LYS A 315 19.78 9.28 -10.76
N ALA A 316 21.01 9.64 -10.37
CA ALA A 316 21.56 10.99 -10.57
C ALA A 316 21.53 11.48 -12.03
N ALA A 317 21.63 10.59 -13.01
CA ALA A 317 21.48 10.93 -14.43
C ALA A 317 20.11 11.53 -14.76
N ASP A 318 19.10 11.26 -13.91
CA ASP A 318 17.75 11.79 -14.03
C ASP A 318 17.55 13.07 -13.18
N THR A 319 18.64 13.64 -12.63
CA THR A 319 18.63 14.99 -12.02
C THR A 319 18.44 16.08 -13.05
N ASP A 320 18.61 15.72 -14.33
CA ASP A 320 18.30 16.63 -15.41
C ASP A 320 16.84 17.10 -15.22
N THR A 321 16.74 18.37 -15.02
CA THR A 321 15.59 19.17 -14.56
C THR A 321 14.37 19.05 -15.43
N SER A 322 14.38 18.12 -16.35
CA SER A 322 13.61 18.17 -17.54
C SER A 322 12.55 17.10 -17.67
N ASN A 323 12.51 16.08 -16.77
CA ASN A 323 11.51 15.04 -16.88
C ASN A 323 10.48 15.13 -15.73
N PRO A 324 9.29 15.70 -15.98
CA PRO A 324 8.27 15.84 -14.95
C PRO A 324 7.51 14.55 -14.65
N GLN A 325 7.97 13.38 -15.09
CA GLN A 325 7.26 12.11 -14.91
C GLN A 325 6.98 11.79 -13.45
N PHE A 326 8.01 11.73 -12.61
CA PHE A 326 7.87 11.42 -11.19
C PHE A 326 7.16 12.54 -10.39
N PRO A 327 7.48 13.82 -10.59
CA PRO A 327 6.73 14.91 -9.93
C PRO A 327 5.23 14.86 -10.20
N VAL A 328 4.82 14.58 -11.42
CA VAL A 328 3.40 14.48 -11.79
C VAL A 328 2.74 13.30 -11.06
N ILE A 329 3.38 12.13 -11.02
CA ILE A 329 2.85 10.99 -10.23
C ILE A 329 2.74 11.34 -8.74
N ARG A 330 3.75 11.98 -8.13
CA ARG A 330 3.70 12.40 -6.72
C ARG A 330 2.55 13.35 -6.43
N TRP A 331 2.25 14.25 -7.37
CA TRP A 331 1.13 15.17 -7.32
C TRP A 331 -0.20 14.40 -7.38
N HIS A 332 -0.36 13.52 -8.37
CA HIS A 332 -1.54 12.69 -8.54
C HIS A 332 -1.76 11.68 -7.40
N GLN A 333 -0.70 11.22 -6.71
CA GLN A 333 -0.83 10.41 -5.49
C GLN A 333 -1.58 11.13 -4.36
N THR A 334 -1.64 12.45 -4.40
CA THR A 334 -2.40 13.27 -3.44
C THR A 334 -3.72 13.79 -4.03
N ALA A 335 -4.17 13.25 -5.17
CA ALA A 335 -5.30 13.80 -5.95
C ALA A 335 -5.16 15.32 -6.21
N ASP A 336 -3.93 15.75 -6.48
CA ASP A 336 -3.55 17.13 -6.82
C ASP A 336 -3.73 18.16 -5.68
N PHE A 337 -3.70 17.71 -4.44
CA PHE A 337 -3.75 18.58 -3.26
C PHE A 337 -2.35 18.83 -2.62
N GLY A 338 -1.38 17.94 -2.85
CA GLY A 338 -0.06 18.00 -2.23
C GLY A 338 -0.01 17.46 -0.78
N TYR A 339 -1.13 16.96 -0.25
CA TYR A 339 -1.25 16.36 1.09
C TYR A 339 -2.42 15.39 1.20
N VAL A 340 -2.40 14.53 2.19
CA VAL A 340 -3.50 13.63 2.59
C VAL A 340 -3.58 13.58 4.13
N PRO A 341 -4.79 13.34 4.73
CA PRO A 341 -6.08 13.21 4.05
C PRO A 341 -6.56 14.53 3.45
N ASN A 342 -7.42 14.43 2.44
CA ASN A 342 -8.08 15.57 1.80
C ASN A 342 -9.51 15.21 1.39
N ASP A 343 -10.23 16.11 0.73
CA ASP A 343 -11.65 15.92 0.37
C ASP A 343 -11.89 14.72 -0.56
N VAL A 344 -10.91 14.35 -1.37
CA VAL A 344 -10.96 13.20 -2.30
C VAL A 344 -10.47 11.92 -1.63
N LEU A 345 -9.35 12.02 -0.91
CA LEU A 345 -8.65 10.89 -0.28
C LEU A 345 -8.84 10.93 1.24
N GLN A 346 -10.06 10.59 1.70
CA GLN A 346 -10.40 10.51 3.12
C GLN A 346 -9.86 9.23 3.75
N ASP A 347 -9.43 9.30 5.02
CA ASP A 347 -8.82 8.17 5.76
C ASP A 347 -7.60 7.58 5.02
N VAL A 348 -6.87 8.45 4.28
CA VAL A 348 -5.62 8.10 3.58
C VAL A 348 -4.46 8.79 4.28
N PHE A 349 -3.32 8.11 4.36
CA PHE A 349 -2.10 8.65 4.96
C PHE A 349 -0.87 8.34 4.10
N MET A 350 0.20 9.12 4.25
CA MET A 350 1.32 9.10 3.32
C MET A 350 2.67 9.14 4.04
N GLY A 351 3.63 8.37 3.52
CA GLY A 351 5.04 8.50 3.85
C GLY A 351 5.81 9.14 2.68
N VAL A 352 6.51 10.24 2.92
CA VAL A 352 7.33 10.90 1.89
C VAL A 352 8.71 10.25 1.82
N SER A 353 9.15 9.87 0.61
CA SER A 353 10.44 9.19 0.39
C SER A 353 11.39 9.92 -0.58
N LEU A 354 11.16 11.22 -0.84
CA LEU A 354 11.92 12.00 -1.82
C LEU A 354 13.40 12.18 -1.48
N ASP A 355 13.76 12.11 -0.21
CA ASP A 355 15.11 12.31 0.33
C ASP A 355 15.79 11.01 0.73
N THR A 356 15.47 9.92 0.05
CA THR A 356 16.11 8.61 0.22
C THR A 356 16.99 8.23 -0.96
N TYR A 357 17.57 9.20 -1.65
CA TYR A 357 18.44 8.97 -2.80
C TYR A 357 19.51 7.92 -2.53
N ASP A 358 19.63 6.97 -3.45
CA ASP A 358 20.62 5.89 -3.39
C ASP A 358 21.34 5.77 -4.74
N GLU A 359 22.58 6.23 -4.80
CA GLU A 359 23.38 6.26 -6.02
C GLU A 359 23.59 4.87 -6.63
N GLU A 360 23.75 3.85 -5.78
CA GLU A 360 24.01 2.48 -6.25
C GLU A 360 22.76 1.78 -6.76
N ASN A 361 21.61 2.01 -6.10
CA ASN A 361 20.36 1.30 -6.41
C ASN A 361 19.32 2.15 -7.18
N GLY A 362 19.54 3.45 -7.30
CA GLY A 362 18.70 4.33 -8.12
C GLY A 362 17.23 4.31 -7.70
N ILE A 363 16.36 3.74 -8.57
CA ILE A 363 14.91 3.70 -8.37
C ILE A 363 14.47 2.88 -7.14
N HIS A 364 15.35 2.06 -6.57
CA HIS A 364 15.10 1.20 -5.41
C HIS A 364 15.98 1.60 -4.22
N PRO A 365 15.79 2.78 -3.61
CA PRO A 365 16.64 3.20 -2.50
C PRO A 365 16.55 2.20 -1.33
N ARG A 366 17.75 1.82 -0.82
CA ARG A 366 17.87 0.86 0.31
C ARG A 366 17.51 1.46 1.67
N ASN A 367 17.44 2.79 1.79
CA ASN A 367 16.92 3.43 2.99
C ASN A 367 15.40 3.28 3.05
N LYS A 368 14.94 2.16 3.57
CA LYS A 368 13.51 1.91 3.80
C LYS A 368 13.06 2.30 5.21
N GLN A 369 14.00 2.47 6.15
CA GLN A 369 13.70 2.85 7.52
C GLN A 369 13.04 4.23 7.60
N LEU A 370 13.67 5.24 7.02
CA LEU A 370 13.20 6.62 7.10
C LEU A 370 11.77 6.81 6.54
N PRO A 371 11.46 6.39 5.30
CA PRO A 371 10.10 6.56 4.77
C PRO A 371 9.07 5.69 5.50
N SER A 372 9.44 4.49 5.97
CA SER A 372 8.52 3.64 6.76
C SER A 372 8.20 4.23 8.12
N SER A 373 9.15 4.90 8.78
CA SER A 373 8.88 5.60 10.04
C SER A 373 7.90 6.78 9.87
N ARG A 374 8.00 7.48 8.74
CA ARG A 374 7.05 8.56 8.37
C ARG A 374 5.67 8.01 8.06
N LEU A 375 5.60 6.92 7.31
CA LEU A 375 4.33 6.24 7.02
C LEU A 375 3.68 5.70 8.30
N ALA A 376 4.48 5.17 9.23
CA ALA A 376 4.00 4.73 10.54
C ALA A 376 3.46 5.88 11.39
N SER A 377 4.16 7.04 11.43
CA SER A 377 3.67 8.23 12.13
C SER A 377 2.31 8.67 11.62
N ALA A 378 2.17 8.83 10.30
CA ALA A 378 0.90 9.19 9.68
C ALA A 378 -0.18 8.12 9.88
N GLY A 379 0.20 6.83 9.87
CA GLY A 379 -0.71 5.72 10.17
C GLY A 379 -1.19 5.69 11.63
N LEU A 380 -0.32 6.03 12.59
CA LEU A 380 -0.70 6.18 14.00
C LEU A 380 -1.76 7.27 14.18
N HIS A 381 -1.60 8.38 13.47
CA HIS A 381 -2.59 9.46 13.45
C HIS A 381 -3.92 9.00 12.84
N VAL A 382 -3.89 8.58 11.58
CA VAL A 382 -5.11 8.33 10.79
C VAL A 382 -5.81 7.01 11.17
N ALA A 383 -5.03 5.92 11.35
CA ALA A 383 -5.61 4.60 11.56
C ALA A 383 -5.85 4.26 13.04
N TYR A 384 -5.13 4.91 13.96
CA TYR A 384 -5.23 4.67 15.41
C TYR A 384 -5.72 5.89 16.21
N GLY A 385 -5.88 7.06 15.58
CA GLY A 385 -6.40 8.27 16.22
C GLY A 385 -5.45 8.92 17.22
N LEU A 386 -4.14 8.69 17.09
CA LEU A 386 -3.12 9.25 17.98
C LEU A 386 -2.67 10.61 17.43
N GLU A 387 -3.38 11.67 17.81
CA GLU A 387 -3.19 13.04 17.30
C GLU A 387 -1.82 13.64 17.58
N GLU A 388 -1.07 13.13 18.57
CA GLU A 388 0.29 13.54 18.87
C GLU A 388 1.32 13.11 17.83
N TYR A 389 0.98 12.19 16.92
CA TYR A 389 1.80 11.79 15.79
C TYR A 389 1.38 12.57 14.54
N PRO A 390 2.28 13.32 13.90
CA PRO A 390 1.91 14.11 12.74
C PRO A 390 1.65 13.22 11.51
N ASP A 391 0.63 13.56 10.75
CA ASP A 391 0.28 12.92 9.49
C ASP A 391 0.93 13.59 8.28
N ASN A 392 1.26 14.87 8.37
CA ASN A 392 1.85 15.66 7.28
C ASN A 392 3.05 16.49 7.74
N GLY A 393 3.96 16.75 6.80
CA GLY A 393 4.96 17.80 6.91
C GLY A 393 4.34 19.19 6.68
N PRO A 394 5.17 20.25 6.73
CA PRO A 394 4.70 21.62 6.47
C PRO A 394 4.08 21.75 5.09
N ARG A 395 2.91 22.38 5.01
CA ARG A 395 2.21 22.65 3.75
C ARG A 395 1.84 24.12 3.67
N PRO A 396 1.90 24.74 2.48
CA PRO A 396 1.44 26.11 2.30
C PRO A 396 -0.09 26.15 2.38
N VAL A 397 -0.61 27.05 3.22
CA VAL A 397 -2.06 27.27 3.41
C VAL A 397 -2.52 28.61 2.82
N THR A 398 -1.58 29.49 2.52
CA THR A 398 -1.86 30.73 1.81
C THR A 398 -0.81 30.91 0.74
N VAL A 399 -1.27 31.22 -0.46
CA VAL A 399 -0.42 31.55 -1.62
C VAL A 399 -0.96 32.81 -2.25
N ASN A 400 -0.14 33.86 -2.31
CA ASN A 400 -0.47 35.12 -2.96
C ASN A 400 0.43 35.28 -4.17
N PHE A 401 -0.15 35.52 -5.32
CA PHE A 401 0.51 35.91 -6.56
C PHE A 401 0.20 37.35 -6.83
N ASN A 402 1.22 38.22 -6.78
CA ASN A 402 1.08 39.68 -7.04
C ASN A 402 1.80 40.03 -8.36
N PRO A 403 1.09 40.09 -9.51
CA PRO A 403 1.71 40.38 -10.79
C PRO A 403 2.18 41.84 -10.84
N LEU A 404 3.41 42.04 -11.30
CA LEU A 404 4.02 43.34 -11.68
C LEU A 404 4.31 43.32 -13.16
N GLU A 405 4.84 44.43 -13.72
CA GLU A 405 5.07 44.53 -15.17
C GLU A 405 6.02 43.49 -15.76
N GLU A 406 7.10 43.16 -15.03
CA GLU A 406 8.14 42.21 -15.48
C GLU A 406 8.27 40.95 -14.64
N GLU A 407 7.59 40.91 -13.51
CA GLU A 407 7.74 39.83 -12.53
C GLU A 407 6.43 39.53 -11.78
N ILE A 408 6.38 38.37 -11.10
CA ILE A 408 5.31 38.00 -10.18
C ILE A 408 5.94 37.79 -8.79
N GLN A 409 5.46 38.59 -7.83
CA GLN A 409 5.81 38.38 -6.44
C GLN A 409 4.97 37.23 -5.84
N ILE A 410 5.62 36.33 -5.12
CA ILE A 410 5.00 35.19 -4.47
C ILE A 410 5.21 35.26 -2.98
N GLU A 411 4.13 35.08 -2.24
CA GLU A 411 4.14 34.97 -0.79
C GLU A 411 3.41 33.68 -0.38
N LEU A 412 4.13 32.82 0.36
CA LEU A 412 3.62 31.57 0.91
C LEU A 412 3.57 31.66 2.42
N LEU A 413 2.48 31.16 3.03
CA LEU A 413 2.40 30.96 4.46
C LEU A 413 2.17 29.46 4.74
N TYR A 414 3.02 28.86 5.53
CA TYR A 414 2.91 27.45 5.94
C TYR A 414 2.07 27.28 7.21
N ASP A 415 1.38 26.14 7.34
CA ASP A 415 0.48 25.82 8.45
C ASP A 415 1.22 25.59 9.78
N GLN A 416 2.47 25.20 9.73
CA GLN A 416 3.28 24.90 10.92
C GLN A 416 4.70 25.47 10.82
N ASP A 417 5.40 25.50 11.95
CA ASP A 417 6.81 25.91 12.00
C ASP A 417 7.68 24.85 11.29
N PHE A 418 8.68 25.32 10.57
CA PHE A 418 9.59 24.46 9.82
C PHE A 418 11.05 24.87 10.00
N THR A 419 11.95 23.92 9.75
CA THR A 419 13.37 24.19 9.58
C THR A 419 13.65 24.39 8.09
N TRP A 420 14.46 25.40 7.79
CA TRP A 420 14.94 25.69 6.46
C TRP A 420 16.37 25.18 6.31
N ASN A 421 16.62 24.25 5.39
CA ASN A 421 17.95 23.77 5.05
C ASN A 421 18.48 24.59 3.85
N GLU A 422 19.52 25.39 4.08
CA GLU A 422 20.26 26.03 2.99
C GLU A 422 21.17 24.97 2.34
N GLY A 423 20.62 24.24 1.36
CA GLY A 423 21.31 23.21 0.61
C GLY A 423 21.68 23.65 -0.80
N GLU A 424 21.97 22.67 -1.66
CA GLU A 424 22.28 22.89 -3.09
C GLU A 424 21.09 23.45 -3.88
N THR A 425 19.88 23.38 -3.34
CA THR A 425 18.65 23.89 -3.95
C THR A 425 17.70 24.41 -2.87
N ASN A 426 16.96 25.48 -3.19
CA ASN A 426 15.83 25.95 -2.39
C ASN A 426 14.52 25.17 -2.66
N GLY A 427 14.52 24.27 -3.64
CA GLY A 427 13.38 23.42 -4.01
C GLY A 427 12.32 24.07 -4.88
N PHE A 428 12.35 25.39 -5.10
CA PHE A 428 11.37 26.10 -5.90
C PHE A 428 11.78 26.21 -7.36
N SER A 429 10.79 26.12 -8.25
CA SER A 429 10.97 26.27 -9.69
C SER A 429 9.75 26.91 -10.34
N TYR A 430 9.97 27.54 -11.49
CA TYR A 430 8.92 28.13 -12.32
C TYR A 430 9.03 27.65 -13.78
N CYS A 431 7.98 27.86 -14.56
CA CYS A 431 7.93 27.50 -15.97
C CYS A 431 7.24 28.58 -16.78
N CYS A 432 7.81 28.90 -17.98
CA CYS A 432 7.33 29.91 -18.92
C CYS A 432 6.88 29.30 -20.27
N GLU A 433 6.06 28.28 -20.27
CA GLU A 433 5.44 27.71 -21.47
C GLU A 433 4.05 28.33 -21.72
N ALA A 434 3.26 27.78 -22.64
CA ALA A 434 1.93 28.32 -22.93
C ALA A 434 0.93 28.11 -21.79
N ASP A 435 1.04 26.96 -21.11
CA ASP A 435 0.24 26.59 -19.94
C ASP A 435 0.97 25.54 -19.08
N LEU A 436 0.37 25.19 -17.94
CA LEU A 436 0.94 24.20 -17.01
C LEU A 436 1.01 22.79 -17.63
N THR A 437 0.10 22.45 -18.54
CA THR A 437 0.11 21.16 -19.24
C THR A 437 1.36 21.04 -20.11
N GLU A 438 1.70 22.09 -20.88
CA GLU A 438 2.94 22.11 -21.64
C GLU A 438 4.20 22.09 -20.76
N CYS A 439 4.17 22.76 -19.61
CA CYS A 439 5.23 22.68 -18.61
C CYS A 439 5.50 21.25 -18.15
N ASN A 440 4.45 20.47 -17.97
CA ASN A 440 4.53 19.08 -17.51
C ASN A 440 4.76 18.06 -18.65
N ALA A 441 4.52 18.46 -19.88
CA ALA A 441 4.70 17.59 -21.05
C ALA A 441 6.11 17.63 -21.64
N LYS A 442 6.85 18.72 -21.45
CA LYS A 442 8.15 18.95 -22.06
C LYS A 442 9.29 18.79 -21.07
N PHE A 443 10.45 18.38 -21.60
CA PHE A 443 11.70 18.32 -20.85
C PHE A 443 12.37 19.71 -20.78
N GLY A 444 12.98 20.06 -19.63
CA GLY A 444 13.79 21.27 -19.49
C GLY A 444 13.05 22.59 -19.28
N THR A 445 11.74 22.52 -19.06
CA THR A 445 10.88 23.71 -18.95
C THR A 445 10.88 24.34 -17.56
N TRP A 446 11.18 23.56 -16.53
CA TRP A 446 11.20 24.02 -15.13
C TRP A 446 12.55 24.62 -14.76
N ILE A 447 12.56 25.90 -14.41
CA ILE A 447 13.74 26.71 -14.08
C ILE A 447 13.77 26.93 -12.57
N ASN A 448 14.94 26.74 -11.93
CA ASN A 448 15.10 27.00 -10.51
C ASN A 448 14.91 28.47 -10.18
N VAL A 449 14.20 28.75 -9.08
CA VAL A 449 14.15 30.08 -8.46
C VAL A 449 15.51 30.39 -7.83
N GLU A 450 16.07 31.56 -8.13
CA GLU A 450 17.39 31.95 -7.62
C GLU A 450 17.35 32.41 -6.15
N ASN A 451 16.38 33.28 -5.83
CA ASN A 451 16.32 33.97 -4.54
C ASN A 451 15.04 33.65 -3.80
N VAL A 452 15.18 33.17 -2.57
CA VAL A 452 14.08 32.87 -1.66
C VAL A 452 14.37 33.56 -0.33
N SER A 453 13.38 34.23 0.23
CA SER A 453 13.46 34.84 1.57
C SER A 453 12.54 34.10 2.53
N VAL A 454 13.07 33.70 3.67
CA VAL A 454 12.36 32.95 4.70
C VAL A 454 12.22 33.78 5.97
N ASN A 455 11.01 33.93 6.50
CA ASN A 455 10.72 34.65 7.72
C ASN A 455 9.68 33.88 8.56
N GLY A 456 10.12 33.12 9.54
CA GLY A 456 9.27 32.22 10.31
C GLY A 456 8.58 31.20 9.42
N ARG A 457 7.24 31.21 9.37
CA ARG A 457 6.44 30.33 8.50
C ARG A 457 6.17 30.91 7.12
N ALA A 458 6.67 32.09 6.83
CA ALA A 458 6.47 32.74 5.54
C ALA A 458 7.68 32.58 4.62
N ILE A 459 7.42 32.33 3.34
CA ILE A 459 8.42 32.29 2.29
C ILE A 459 7.98 33.28 1.21
N SER A 460 8.93 34.11 0.74
CA SER A 460 8.69 35.02 -0.38
C SER A 460 9.76 34.90 -1.44
N THR A 461 9.34 35.07 -2.69
CA THR A 461 10.22 35.04 -3.86
C THR A 461 9.62 35.83 -5.03
N VAL A 462 10.39 35.96 -6.09
CA VAL A 462 9.98 36.63 -7.32
C VAL A 462 10.30 35.71 -8.50
N ILE A 463 9.38 35.60 -9.43
CA ILE A 463 9.56 34.85 -10.69
C ILE A 463 9.21 35.77 -11.92
N PRO A 464 9.73 35.47 -13.13
CA PRO A 464 9.41 36.27 -14.31
C PRO A 464 7.92 36.34 -14.63
N ALA A 465 7.45 37.43 -15.19
CA ALA A 465 6.04 37.64 -15.60
C ALA A 465 5.55 36.62 -16.65
N CYS A 466 6.44 35.98 -17.41
CA CYS A 466 6.08 34.90 -18.35
C CYS A 466 5.65 33.60 -17.64
N SER A 467 5.83 33.48 -16.31
CA SER A 467 5.59 32.22 -15.61
C SER A 467 4.11 31.85 -15.62
N VAL A 468 3.83 30.59 -15.98
CA VAL A 468 2.49 29.99 -15.94
C VAL A 468 2.40 28.92 -14.84
N GLY A 469 3.54 28.35 -14.43
CA GLY A 469 3.65 27.36 -13.36
C GLY A 469 4.68 27.76 -12.30
N PHE A 470 4.34 27.46 -11.05
CA PHE A 470 5.24 27.58 -9.90
C PHE A 470 5.13 26.32 -9.03
N GLY A 471 6.25 25.70 -8.70
CA GLY A 471 6.28 24.41 -7.99
C GLY A 471 7.38 24.31 -6.94
N TYR A 472 7.16 23.39 -6.00
CA TYR A 472 8.11 23.00 -4.97
C TYR A 472 8.49 21.53 -5.16
N LEU A 473 9.80 21.22 -5.15
CA LEU A 473 10.37 19.89 -5.41
C LEU A 473 9.88 19.26 -6.73
N TRP A 474 9.60 20.10 -7.74
CA TRP A 474 9.03 19.65 -9.00
C TRP A 474 10.11 19.08 -9.94
N LYS A 475 10.79 18.02 -9.45
CA LYS A 475 11.89 17.31 -10.12
C LYS A 475 11.83 15.82 -9.81
N THR A 476 12.33 15.00 -10.72
CA THR A 476 12.48 13.55 -10.52
C THR A 476 13.43 13.27 -9.36
N VAL A 477 14.57 13.96 -9.33
CA VAL A 477 15.55 13.88 -8.24
C VAL A 477 15.75 15.29 -7.67
N PRO A 478 14.97 15.71 -6.68
CA PRO A 478 15.08 17.07 -6.14
C PRO A 478 16.36 17.32 -5.33
N VAL A 479 16.88 16.27 -4.66
CA VAL A 479 18.10 16.32 -3.83
C VAL A 479 18.90 15.02 -3.97
N LEU A 480 20.22 15.09 -3.77
CA LEU A 480 21.15 13.95 -3.85
C LEU A 480 21.57 13.40 -2.47
N GLY A 481 20.83 13.74 -1.40
CA GLY A 481 21.20 13.32 -0.04
C GLY A 481 20.00 12.85 0.77
N THR A 482 20.28 12.10 1.83
CA THR A 482 19.28 11.73 2.83
C THR A 482 19.00 12.94 3.72
N GLU A 483 17.72 13.19 4.05
CA GLU A 483 17.27 14.34 4.86
C GLU A 483 17.77 15.70 4.34
N ALA A 484 17.93 15.82 3.01
CA ALA A 484 18.50 17.00 2.36
C ALA A 484 17.46 17.92 1.69
N LEU A 485 16.16 17.71 1.94
CA LEU A 485 15.10 18.59 1.42
C LEU A 485 15.15 19.97 2.11
N PRO A 486 14.70 21.02 1.44
CA PRO A 486 14.75 22.39 2.00
C PRO A 486 13.85 22.59 3.23
N ILE A 487 12.68 21.96 3.28
CA ILE A 487 11.66 22.21 4.31
C ILE A 487 11.31 20.92 5.04
N TYR A 488 11.51 20.94 6.36
CA TYR A 488 11.04 19.90 7.29
C TYR A 488 10.26 20.52 8.45
N ALA A 489 9.28 19.81 8.99
CA ALA A 489 8.62 20.21 10.22
C ALA A 489 9.66 20.44 11.34
N ALA A 490 9.49 21.52 12.12
CA ALA A 490 10.35 21.82 13.27
C ALA A 490 10.05 20.94 14.48
N SER A 491 9.38 19.81 14.28
CA SER A 491 9.05 18.80 15.28
C SER A 491 10.13 17.71 15.36
N ALA A 492 10.06 16.88 16.40
CA ALA A 492 10.95 15.73 16.58
C ALA A 492 10.85 14.71 15.42
N PHE A 493 9.71 14.67 14.72
CA PHE A 493 9.45 13.74 13.63
C PHE A 493 10.09 14.15 12.28
N LYS A 494 10.44 15.44 12.13
CA LYS A 494 11.09 16.00 10.92
C LYS A 494 10.41 15.53 9.62
N LEU A 495 9.07 15.59 9.56
CA LEU A 495 8.38 15.26 8.32
C LEU A 495 8.68 16.30 7.25
N PRO A 496 9.04 15.90 6.03
CA PRO A 496 9.33 16.83 4.95
C PRO A 496 8.04 17.42 4.38
N ALA A 497 8.14 18.66 3.87
CA ALA A 497 7.10 19.21 3.01
C ALA A 497 6.99 18.40 1.72
N SER A 498 5.77 18.05 1.33
CA SER A 498 5.48 17.32 0.09
C SER A 498 5.65 18.24 -1.13
N PRO A 499 5.94 17.70 -2.32
CA PRO A 499 5.94 18.45 -3.57
C PRO A 499 4.53 18.92 -3.94
N TRP A 500 4.49 20.10 -4.58
CA TRP A 500 3.27 20.68 -5.10
C TRP A 500 3.57 21.55 -6.34
N VAL A 501 2.53 21.84 -7.12
CA VAL A 501 2.58 22.74 -8.28
C VAL A 501 1.29 23.54 -8.37
N TRP A 502 1.41 24.79 -8.78
CA TRP A 502 0.27 25.70 -9.02
C TRP A 502 0.38 26.39 -10.35
N ASP A 503 -0.78 26.59 -10.96
CA ASP A 503 -0.96 27.53 -12.05
C ASP A 503 -0.96 28.96 -11.47
N VAL A 504 -0.09 29.83 -11.97
CA VAL A 504 0.05 31.21 -11.49
C VAL A 504 -0.73 32.22 -12.32
N THR A 505 -1.45 31.73 -13.33
CA THR A 505 -2.28 32.56 -14.24
C THR A 505 -3.73 32.74 -13.75
N LEU A 506 -4.09 32.08 -12.66
CA LEU A 506 -5.44 32.05 -12.08
C LEU A 506 -5.69 33.14 -11.05
#